data_3809e7e94a5feab0df55ee8760b2c279
#
_entry.id   3809e7e94a5feab0df55ee8760b2c279
#
_cell.length_a   1.000
_cell.length_b   1.000
_cell.length_c   1.000
_cell.angle_alpha   90.00
_cell.angle_beta   90.00
_cell.angle_gamma   90.00
#
_symmetry.space_group_name_H-M   'P 1'
#
loop_
_entity.id
_entity.type
_entity.pdbx_description
1 polymer ?
#
loop_
_entity_poly.entity_id
_entity_poly.type
_entity_poly.pdbx_seq_one_letter_code
_entity_poly.pdbx_strand_id
1 'polypeptide(L)'
;MTMAVTLFGVAVIVFFVIRVVPGNPIAMMLPPGASLEDIARLEALYGFDKSIAKQFIIWLLDVLRGDFGTSITSRQPVLGLVLSRLPATLELSVMALFMAILMGGSLALVGTRMRGTKTEAVVDVANGVALSVPDFLWGLVLVLLFGVIWPVFHISGRVSPALDLPFATHFYLIESLLQLRFDILADLLSHMFMPALALAIPLSAVIAQLLKQSLKETMHLDYITLARTQGYSESKVILREALPNAVLPTLTLIGVQFTFLIGGTVIVERLFSYEGLGNMAIDAVINRDLPLIQGIVIMFALIFTVVNRLVDLTYAMLNPRLRNG
;
A
#
# COMPACT_ATOMS: atom_id res chain seq x y z
N MET A 1 14.79 7.45 -17.49
CA MET A 1 15.55 6.23 -17.82
C MET A 1 15.41 5.15 -16.73
N THR A 2 15.56 5.43 -15.46
CA THR A 2 15.41 4.47 -14.34
C THR A 2 14.06 3.75 -14.30
N MET A 3 12.94 4.44 -14.52
CA MET A 3 11.59 3.86 -14.52
C MET A 3 11.43 2.70 -15.53
N ALA A 4 11.82 2.94 -16.79
CA ALA A 4 11.70 1.91 -17.83
C ALA A 4 12.60 0.69 -17.54
N VAL A 5 13.80 0.92 -17.00
CA VAL A 5 14.72 -0.16 -16.60
C VAL A 5 14.15 -0.99 -15.46
N THR A 6 13.55 -0.34 -14.44
CA THR A 6 12.91 -1.05 -13.32
C THR A 6 11.72 -1.89 -13.79
N LEU A 7 10.81 -1.31 -14.58
CA LEU A 7 9.65 -2.04 -15.11
C LEU A 7 10.05 -3.19 -16.02
N PHE A 8 11.08 -3.00 -16.87
CA PHE A 8 11.61 -4.05 -17.71
C PHE A 8 12.23 -5.18 -16.86
N GLY A 9 13.02 -4.83 -15.82
CA GLY A 9 13.58 -5.82 -14.90
C GLY A 9 12.50 -6.65 -14.19
N VAL A 10 11.44 -6.01 -13.71
CA VAL A 10 10.30 -6.71 -13.10
C VAL A 10 9.59 -7.59 -14.12
N ALA A 11 9.38 -7.11 -15.35
CA ALA A 11 8.77 -7.90 -16.42
C ALA A 11 9.58 -9.15 -16.75
N VAL A 12 10.92 -9.04 -16.82
CA VAL A 12 11.81 -10.19 -17.00
C VAL A 12 11.66 -11.17 -15.83
N ILE A 13 11.78 -10.68 -14.60
CA ILE A 13 11.72 -11.54 -13.40
C ILE A 13 10.38 -12.27 -13.32
N VAL A 14 9.26 -11.58 -13.43
CA VAL A 14 7.93 -12.20 -13.29
C VAL A 14 7.67 -13.21 -14.41
N PHE A 15 8.10 -12.90 -15.63
CA PHE A 15 7.93 -13.82 -16.75
C PHE A 15 8.70 -15.12 -16.55
N PHE A 16 9.99 -15.05 -16.13
CA PHE A 16 10.82 -16.24 -15.97
C PHE A 16 10.52 -17.02 -14.70
N VAL A 17 10.30 -16.33 -13.56
CA VAL A 17 10.00 -17.02 -12.29
C VAL A 17 8.79 -17.94 -12.42
N ILE A 18 7.71 -17.47 -13.05
CA ILE A 18 6.50 -18.24 -13.24
C ILE A 18 6.73 -19.50 -14.10
N ARG A 19 7.70 -19.47 -15.04
CA ARG A 19 8.02 -20.62 -15.91
C ARG A 19 8.98 -21.63 -15.27
N VAL A 20 9.67 -21.25 -14.21
CA VAL A 20 10.51 -22.17 -13.41
C VAL A 20 9.64 -22.99 -12.44
N VAL A 21 8.46 -22.49 -12.07
CA VAL A 21 7.52 -23.25 -11.21
C VAL A 21 7.05 -24.51 -11.95
N PRO A 22 7.25 -25.70 -11.37
CA PRO A 22 6.84 -26.95 -12.01
C PRO A 22 5.32 -27.03 -12.17
N GLY A 23 4.88 -27.31 -13.38
CA GLY A 23 3.47 -27.46 -13.77
C GLY A 23 3.26 -27.03 -15.22
N ASN A 24 2.41 -27.75 -15.95
CA ASN A 24 1.98 -27.32 -17.29
C ASN A 24 0.76 -26.40 -17.14
N PRO A 25 0.89 -25.07 -17.42
CA PRO A 25 -0.22 -24.14 -17.30
C PRO A 25 -1.43 -24.55 -18.14
N ILE A 26 -1.18 -25.16 -19.30
CA ILE A 26 -2.22 -25.59 -20.23
C ILE A 26 -3.01 -26.78 -19.66
N ALA A 27 -2.32 -27.72 -19.00
CA ALA A 27 -3.00 -28.84 -18.36
C ALA A 27 -3.98 -28.40 -17.25
N MET A 28 -3.77 -27.23 -16.68
CA MET A 28 -4.66 -26.65 -15.65
C MET A 28 -5.88 -25.91 -16.25
N MET A 29 -5.81 -25.50 -17.52
CA MET A 29 -6.92 -24.89 -18.24
C MET A 29 -7.95 -25.91 -18.72
N LEU A 30 -7.56 -27.16 -18.81
CA LEU A 30 -8.34 -28.24 -19.35
C LEU A 30 -9.01 -29.10 -18.23
N PRO A 31 -10.20 -29.64 -18.50
CA PRO A 31 -10.80 -30.59 -17.57
C PRO A 31 -9.94 -31.86 -17.44
N PRO A 32 -10.02 -32.56 -16.29
CA PRO A 32 -9.34 -33.84 -16.13
C PRO A 32 -9.72 -34.84 -17.24
N GLY A 33 -8.72 -35.37 -17.94
CA GLY A 33 -8.92 -36.31 -19.04
C GLY A 33 -8.97 -35.66 -20.44
N ALA A 34 -8.59 -34.40 -20.59
CA ALA A 34 -8.44 -33.76 -21.89
C ALA A 34 -7.48 -34.51 -22.81
N SER A 35 -7.76 -34.53 -24.12
CA SER A 35 -6.92 -35.22 -25.10
C SER A 35 -5.57 -34.54 -25.28
N LEU A 36 -4.54 -35.28 -25.73
CA LEU A 36 -3.25 -34.71 -26.09
C LEU A 36 -3.38 -33.67 -27.23
N GLU A 37 -4.39 -33.82 -28.08
CA GLU A 37 -4.69 -32.93 -29.18
C GLU A 37 -5.23 -31.59 -28.68
N ASP A 38 -6.09 -31.57 -27.65
CA ASP A 38 -6.58 -30.36 -27.01
C ASP A 38 -5.45 -29.62 -26.30
N ILE A 39 -4.53 -30.33 -25.66
CA ILE A 39 -3.35 -29.75 -25.01
C ILE A 39 -2.48 -29.07 -26.08
N ALA A 40 -2.13 -29.81 -27.17
CA ALA A 40 -1.27 -29.25 -28.22
C ALA A 40 -1.92 -28.03 -28.94
N ARG A 41 -3.25 -28.06 -29.12
CA ARG A 41 -4.00 -26.94 -29.68
C ARG A 41 -3.94 -25.70 -28.80
N LEU A 42 -4.07 -25.86 -27.51
CA LEU A 42 -3.95 -24.72 -26.57
C LEU A 42 -2.51 -24.24 -26.43
N GLU A 43 -1.52 -25.16 -26.42
CA GLU A 43 -0.11 -24.79 -26.43
C GLU A 43 0.23 -23.92 -27.65
N ALA A 44 -0.26 -24.29 -28.82
CA ALA A 44 -0.10 -23.49 -30.05
C ALA A 44 -0.85 -22.15 -29.97
N LEU A 45 -2.07 -22.14 -29.44
CA LEU A 45 -2.89 -20.93 -29.29
C LEU A 45 -2.25 -19.90 -28.36
N TYR A 46 -1.71 -20.36 -27.23
CA TYR A 46 -1.03 -19.50 -26.25
C TYR A 46 0.47 -19.35 -26.51
N GLY A 47 1.01 -19.95 -27.59
CA GLY A 47 2.40 -19.82 -28.02
C GLY A 47 3.41 -20.54 -27.11
N PHE A 48 2.98 -21.51 -26.31
CA PHE A 48 3.86 -22.31 -25.47
C PHE A 48 4.73 -23.28 -26.28
N ASP A 49 4.40 -23.51 -27.54
CA ASP A 49 5.18 -24.24 -28.54
C ASP A 49 6.45 -23.51 -28.97
N LYS A 50 6.55 -22.21 -28.69
CA LYS A 50 7.67 -21.35 -29.14
C LYS A 50 8.81 -21.37 -28.11
N SER A 51 10.02 -20.94 -28.55
CA SER A 51 11.13 -20.74 -27.62
C SER A 51 10.78 -19.71 -26.53
N ILE A 52 11.29 -19.88 -25.31
CA ILE A 52 11.00 -19.01 -24.16
C ILE A 52 11.28 -17.53 -24.48
N ALA A 53 12.38 -17.24 -25.23
CA ALA A 53 12.71 -15.89 -25.64
C ALA A 53 11.62 -15.28 -26.54
N LYS A 54 11.08 -16.07 -27.50
CA LYS A 54 10.01 -15.63 -28.39
C LYS A 54 8.70 -15.40 -27.63
N GLN A 55 8.38 -16.30 -26.68
CA GLN A 55 7.24 -16.12 -25.78
C GLN A 55 7.35 -14.81 -24.97
N PHE A 56 8.55 -14.52 -24.44
CA PHE A 56 8.77 -13.28 -23.69
C PHE A 56 8.54 -12.03 -24.55
N ILE A 57 9.06 -12.01 -25.78
CA ILE A 57 8.91 -10.87 -26.67
C ILE A 57 7.44 -10.65 -27.04
N ILE A 58 6.70 -11.72 -27.37
CA ILE A 58 5.27 -11.64 -27.70
C ILE A 58 4.51 -11.09 -26.49
N TRP A 59 4.68 -11.72 -25.32
CA TRP A 59 4.01 -11.29 -24.09
C TRP A 59 4.33 -9.84 -23.71
N LEU A 60 5.59 -9.43 -23.82
CA LEU A 60 5.97 -8.05 -23.53
C LEU A 60 5.32 -7.04 -24.47
N LEU A 61 5.23 -7.35 -25.78
CA LEU A 61 4.56 -6.52 -26.76
C LEU A 61 3.06 -6.43 -26.49
N ASP A 62 2.42 -7.52 -26.07
CA ASP A 62 1.00 -7.54 -25.72
C ASP A 62 0.75 -6.69 -24.45
N VAL A 63 1.56 -6.84 -23.41
CA VAL A 63 1.52 -6.00 -22.21
C VAL A 63 1.68 -4.51 -22.55
N LEU A 64 2.62 -4.17 -23.41
CA LEU A 64 2.81 -2.77 -23.86
C LEU A 64 1.62 -2.21 -24.65
N ARG A 65 0.80 -3.06 -25.25
CA ARG A 65 -0.48 -2.69 -25.89
C ARG A 65 -1.67 -2.67 -24.92
N GLY A 66 -1.44 -3.03 -23.66
CA GLY A 66 -2.50 -3.12 -22.64
C GLY A 66 -3.21 -4.47 -22.59
N ASP A 67 -2.74 -5.45 -23.33
CA ASP A 67 -3.27 -6.81 -23.27
C ASP A 67 -2.43 -7.65 -22.28
N PHE A 68 -2.98 -7.87 -21.10
CA PHE A 68 -2.40 -8.70 -20.05
C PHE A 68 -2.88 -10.14 -20.11
N GLY A 69 -3.63 -10.49 -21.16
CA GLY A 69 -4.24 -11.80 -21.32
C GLY A 69 -5.53 -11.96 -20.52
N THR A 70 -5.97 -13.20 -20.44
CA THR A 70 -7.23 -13.60 -19.76
C THR A 70 -6.90 -14.46 -18.54
N SER A 71 -7.53 -14.16 -17.41
CA SER A 71 -7.45 -14.96 -16.19
C SER A 71 -7.94 -16.39 -16.45
N ILE A 72 -7.18 -17.38 -16.01
CA ILE A 72 -7.51 -18.81 -16.15
C ILE A 72 -8.74 -19.15 -15.32
N THR A 73 -8.79 -18.60 -14.09
CA THR A 73 -9.84 -18.92 -13.12
C THR A 73 -11.14 -18.21 -13.41
N SER A 74 -11.11 -16.89 -13.62
CA SER A 74 -12.33 -16.09 -13.82
C SER A 74 -12.77 -15.99 -15.27
N ARG A 75 -11.90 -16.32 -16.24
CA ARG A 75 -12.12 -16.19 -17.68
C ARG A 75 -12.46 -14.75 -18.13
N GLN A 76 -11.92 -13.77 -17.41
CA GLN A 76 -12.09 -12.33 -17.69
C GLN A 76 -10.74 -11.69 -18.05
N PRO A 77 -10.74 -10.57 -18.79
CA PRO A 77 -9.53 -9.83 -19.09
C PRO A 77 -8.80 -9.38 -17.82
N VAL A 78 -7.51 -9.72 -17.68
CA VAL A 78 -6.69 -9.44 -16.50
C VAL A 78 -6.65 -7.95 -16.18
N LEU A 79 -6.49 -7.09 -17.19
CA LEU A 79 -6.44 -5.64 -16.98
C LEU A 79 -7.72 -5.12 -16.30
N GLY A 80 -8.89 -5.57 -16.72
CA GLY A 80 -10.17 -5.21 -16.10
C GLY A 80 -10.25 -5.61 -14.65
N LEU A 81 -9.86 -6.86 -14.33
CA LEU A 81 -9.81 -7.36 -12.95
C LEU A 81 -8.87 -6.53 -12.06
N VAL A 82 -7.66 -6.25 -12.55
CA VAL A 82 -6.66 -5.49 -11.82
C VAL A 82 -7.13 -4.05 -11.59
N LEU A 83 -7.66 -3.39 -12.60
CA LEU A 83 -8.15 -2.01 -12.48
C LEU A 83 -9.38 -1.90 -11.58
N SER A 84 -10.21 -2.93 -11.48
CA SER A 84 -11.37 -2.92 -10.56
C SER A 84 -10.98 -3.05 -9.10
N ARG A 85 -9.85 -3.72 -8.78
CA ARG A 85 -9.38 -3.94 -7.39
C ARG A 85 -8.35 -2.90 -6.93
N LEU A 86 -7.66 -2.26 -7.87
CA LEU A 86 -6.65 -1.23 -7.59
C LEU A 86 -7.15 -0.10 -6.68
N PRO A 87 -8.33 0.52 -6.89
CA PRO A 87 -8.82 1.59 -6.04
C PRO A 87 -8.96 1.19 -4.57
N ALA A 88 -9.40 -0.02 -4.28
CA ALA A 88 -9.53 -0.52 -2.90
C ALA A 88 -8.19 -0.51 -2.16
N THR A 89 -7.13 -1.03 -2.77
CA THR A 89 -5.77 -1.03 -2.19
C THR A 89 -5.23 0.39 -2.01
N LEU A 90 -5.45 1.27 -2.99
CA LEU A 90 -4.99 2.66 -2.91
C LEU A 90 -5.72 3.45 -1.83
N GLU A 91 -7.05 3.34 -1.73
CA GLU A 91 -7.85 3.99 -0.70
C GLU A 91 -7.44 3.51 0.70
N LEU A 92 -7.26 2.20 0.88
CA LEU A 92 -6.78 1.61 2.14
C LEU A 92 -5.38 2.12 2.51
N SER A 93 -4.46 2.15 1.55
CA SER A 93 -3.08 2.62 1.77
C SER A 93 -3.03 4.10 2.14
N VAL A 94 -3.83 4.93 1.46
CA VAL A 94 -3.92 6.38 1.76
C VAL A 94 -4.52 6.60 3.15
N MET A 95 -5.57 5.87 3.52
CA MET A 95 -6.17 5.95 4.84
C MET A 95 -5.18 5.52 5.93
N ALA A 96 -4.49 4.40 5.74
CA ALA A 96 -3.47 3.92 6.67
C ALA A 96 -2.34 4.93 6.85
N LEU A 97 -1.84 5.52 5.75
CA LEU A 97 -0.83 6.57 5.79
C LEU A 97 -1.31 7.81 6.56
N PHE A 98 -2.54 8.26 6.27
CA PHE A 98 -3.14 9.40 6.96
C PHE A 98 -3.22 9.14 8.48
N MET A 99 -3.72 7.98 8.89
CA MET A 99 -3.78 7.59 10.30
C MET A 99 -2.38 7.51 10.91
N ALA A 100 -1.41 6.94 10.20
CA ALA A 100 -0.02 6.84 10.68
C ALA A 100 0.63 8.21 10.88
N ILE A 101 0.39 9.17 9.99
CA ILE A 101 0.90 10.54 10.12
C ILE A 101 0.28 11.23 11.34
N LEU A 102 -1.04 11.12 11.52
CA LEU A 102 -1.73 11.71 12.66
C LEU A 102 -1.24 11.11 13.99
N MET A 103 -1.18 9.79 14.07
CA MET A 103 -0.73 9.08 15.28
C MET A 103 0.75 9.35 15.55
N GLY A 104 1.61 9.11 14.57
CA GLY A 104 3.05 9.27 14.71
C GLY A 104 3.48 10.72 14.96
N GLY A 105 2.86 11.66 14.25
CA GLY A 105 3.06 13.09 14.48
C GLY A 105 2.65 13.52 15.89
N SER A 106 1.47 13.08 16.34
CA SER A 106 0.99 13.36 17.70
C SER A 106 1.91 12.78 18.77
N LEU A 107 2.33 11.53 18.62
CA LEU A 107 3.26 10.86 19.56
C LEU A 107 4.62 11.56 19.60
N ALA A 108 5.17 11.98 18.46
CA ALA A 108 6.44 12.73 18.42
C ALA A 108 6.32 14.08 19.13
N LEU A 109 5.24 14.82 18.91
CA LEU A 109 5.01 16.12 19.55
C LEU A 109 4.80 15.98 21.06
N VAL A 110 4.01 15.01 21.51
CA VAL A 110 3.80 14.71 22.94
C VAL A 110 5.12 14.28 23.60
N GLY A 111 5.86 13.36 22.99
CA GLY A 111 7.16 12.90 23.49
C GLY A 111 8.19 14.05 23.59
N THR A 112 8.23 14.93 22.57
CA THR A 112 9.12 16.10 22.60
C THR A 112 8.70 17.13 23.66
N ARG A 113 7.40 17.41 23.79
CA ARG A 113 6.85 18.35 24.78
C ARG A 113 7.05 17.90 26.21
N MET A 114 6.94 16.57 26.43
CA MET A 114 7.06 15.95 27.75
C MET A 114 8.45 15.35 28.03
N ARG A 115 9.48 15.91 27.39
CA ARG A 115 10.87 15.44 27.53
C ARG A 115 11.32 15.38 28.99
N GLY A 116 11.96 14.29 29.38
CA GLY A 116 12.45 14.02 30.74
C GLY A 116 11.36 13.56 31.72
N THR A 117 10.13 13.34 31.27
CA THR A 117 9.02 12.87 32.12
C THR A 117 8.70 11.39 31.90
N LYS A 118 7.89 10.82 32.80
CA LYS A 118 7.35 9.45 32.63
C LYS A 118 6.50 9.29 31.37
N THR A 119 5.84 10.36 30.92
CA THR A 119 5.05 10.36 29.68
C THR A 119 5.93 10.10 28.46
N GLU A 120 7.11 10.71 28.38
CA GLU A 120 8.06 10.42 27.31
C GLU A 120 8.44 8.93 27.30
N ALA A 121 8.76 8.36 28.47
CA ALA A 121 9.10 6.94 28.57
C ALA A 121 7.95 6.04 28.12
N VAL A 122 6.70 6.36 28.45
CA VAL A 122 5.52 5.61 27.99
C VAL A 122 5.38 5.69 26.47
N VAL A 123 5.55 6.87 25.86
CA VAL A 123 5.52 7.04 24.40
C VAL A 123 6.62 6.19 23.74
N ASP A 124 7.83 6.20 24.28
CA ASP A 124 8.94 5.42 23.72
C ASP A 124 8.71 3.92 23.82
N VAL A 125 8.17 3.43 24.95
CA VAL A 125 7.78 2.03 25.12
C VAL A 125 6.66 1.65 24.16
N ALA A 126 5.61 2.49 24.02
CA ALA A 126 4.51 2.26 23.08
C ALA A 126 5.00 2.17 21.63
N ASN A 127 5.91 3.07 21.22
CA ASN A 127 6.55 3.01 19.91
C ASN A 127 7.37 1.73 19.74
N GLY A 128 8.12 1.30 20.76
CA GLY A 128 8.88 0.06 20.75
C GLY A 128 7.97 -1.16 20.54
N VAL A 129 6.86 -1.23 21.26
CA VAL A 129 5.86 -2.31 21.10
C VAL A 129 5.22 -2.27 19.70
N ALA A 130 4.84 -1.09 19.22
CA ALA A 130 4.23 -0.93 17.90
C ALA A 130 5.15 -1.40 16.75
N LEU A 131 6.47 -1.18 16.87
CA LEU A 131 7.47 -1.65 15.90
C LEU A 131 7.78 -3.13 15.99
N SER A 132 7.66 -3.72 17.20
CA SER A 132 8.05 -5.12 17.44
C SER A 132 7.01 -6.12 16.96
N VAL A 133 5.77 -5.69 16.78
CA VAL A 133 4.64 -6.54 16.40
C VAL A 133 4.30 -6.31 14.90
N PRO A 134 4.29 -7.38 14.08
CA PRO A 134 3.86 -7.27 12.68
C PRO A 134 2.45 -6.72 12.52
N ASP A 135 2.19 -6.05 11.40
CA ASP A 135 0.92 -5.40 11.08
C ASP A 135 -0.30 -6.35 11.11
N PHE A 136 -0.17 -7.55 10.57
CA PHE A 136 -1.26 -8.53 10.59
C PHE A 136 -1.62 -9.00 12.01
N LEU A 137 -0.65 -9.06 12.95
CA LEU A 137 -0.95 -9.35 14.35
C LEU A 137 -1.73 -8.22 15.01
N TRP A 138 -1.40 -6.96 14.71
CA TRP A 138 -2.24 -5.83 15.09
C TRP A 138 -3.65 -5.98 14.53
N GLY A 139 -3.78 -6.42 13.26
CA GLY A 139 -5.08 -6.71 12.66
C GLY A 139 -5.87 -7.75 13.45
N LEU A 140 -5.25 -8.86 13.87
CA LEU A 140 -5.91 -9.88 14.71
C LEU A 140 -6.36 -9.35 16.06
N VAL A 141 -5.51 -8.53 16.72
CA VAL A 141 -5.86 -7.88 18.00
C VAL A 141 -7.05 -6.94 17.81
N LEU A 142 -7.07 -6.15 16.74
CA LEU A 142 -8.17 -5.22 16.45
C LEU A 142 -9.47 -5.97 16.15
N VAL A 143 -9.43 -7.06 15.37
CA VAL A 143 -10.60 -7.93 15.14
C VAL A 143 -11.13 -8.50 16.46
N LEU A 144 -10.25 -8.99 17.34
CA LEU A 144 -10.65 -9.50 18.64
C LEU A 144 -11.33 -8.41 19.48
N LEU A 145 -10.71 -7.23 19.58
CA LEU A 145 -11.19 -6.14 20.44
C LEU A 145 -12.47 -5.50 19.88
N PHE A 146 -12.44 -5.06 18.61
CA PHE A 146 -13.49 -4.21 18.02
C PHE A 146 -14.44 -4.96 17.08
N GLY A 147 -14.14 -6.20 16.77
CA GLY A 147 -15.03 -7.05 15.98
C GLY A 147 -15.77 -8.09 16.84
N VAL A 148 -15.14 -8.59 17.92
CA VAL A 148 -15.69 -9.68 18.75
C VAL A 148 -16.10 -9.21 20.15
N ILE A 149 -15.19 -8.59 20.92
CA ILE A 149 -15.45 -8.19 22.31
C ILE A 149 -16.37 -6.94 22.34
N TRP A 150 -16.05 -5.94 21.56
CA TRP A 150 -16.85 -4.72 21.40
C TRP A 150 -17.20 -4.55 19.92
N PRO A 151 -18.25 -5.20 19.39
CA PRO A 151 -18.52 -5.25 17.95
C PRO A 151 -19.00 -3.87 17.43
N VAL A 152 -18.03 -3.00 17.18
CA VAL A 152 -18.26 -1.61 16.71
C VAL A 152 -17.98 -1.49 15.22
N PHE A 153 -17.01 -2.28 14.69
CA PHE A 153 -16.58 -2.21 13.30
C PHE A 153 -16.78 -3.54 12.58
N HIS A 154 -16.90 -3.46 11.25
CA HIS A 154 -17.03 -4.63 10.41
C HIS A 154 -15.72 -5.39 10.30
N ILE A 155 -15.76 -6.71 10.44
CA ILE A 155 -14.56 -7.57 10.48
C ILE A 155 -14.10 -8.03 9.09
N SER A 156 -14.90 -7.84 8.05
CA SER A 156 -14.58 -8.33 6.71
C SER A 156 -15.30 -7.56 5.61
N GLY A 157 -14.73 -7.61 4.40
CA GLY A 157 -15.26 -6.95 3.21
C GLY A 157 -14.83 -5.48 3.11
N ARG A 158 -15.25 -4.84 2.02
CA ARG A 158 -14.99 -3.43 1.75
C ARG A 158 -16.22 -2.55 2.00
N VAL A 159 -17.41 -3.13 1.85
CA VAL A 159 -18.71 -2.47 1.97
C VAL A 159 -19.77 -3.51 2.29
N SER A 160 -20.83 -3.12 2.96
CA SER A 160 -21.95 -4.00 3.27
C SER A 160 -22.69 -4.43 1.99
N PRO A 161 -22.92 -5.75 1.78
CA PRO A 161 -23.56 -6.26 0.57
C PRO A 161 -24.98 -5.76 0.34
N ALA A 162 -25.63 -5.22 1.38
CA ALA A 162 -26.98 -4.67 1.31
C ALA A 162 -27.05 -3.28 0.66
N LEU A 163 -25.91 -2.61 0.47
CA LEU A 163 -25.88 -1.27 -0.12
C LEU A 163 -25.81 -1.35 -1.64
N ASP A 164 -26.67 -0.61 -2.29
CA ASP A 164 -26.60 -0.37 -3.73
C ASP A 164 -25.52 0.66 -4.02
N LEU A 165 -24.55 0.29 -4.86
CA LEU A 165 -23.41 1.12 -5.24
C LEU A 165 -23.64 1.71 -6.64
N PRO A 166 -24.21 2.90 -6.76
CA PRO A 166 -24.49 3.54 -8.06
C PRO A 166 -23.24 4.20 -8.65
N PHE A 167 -22.06 3.59 -8.42
CA PHE A 167 -20.78 4.18 -8.76
C PHE A 167 -20.30 3.77 -10.15
N ALA A 168 -19.70 4.73 -10.88
CA ALA A 168 -19.16 4.51 -12.21
C ALA A 168 -17.72 4.00 -12.17
N THR A 169 -16.98 4.35 -11.14
CA THR A 169 -15.60 3.89 -10.91
C THR A 169 -15.54 3.01 -9.66
N HIS A 170 -14.40 2.38 -9.44
CA HIS A 170 -14.19 1.58 -8.23
C HIS A 170 -13.55 2.39 -7.09
N PHE A 171 -13.44 3.73 -7.22
CA PHE A 171 -13.02 4.65 -6.15
C PHE A 171 -14.20 5.03 -5.26
N TYR A 172 -14.64 4.10 -4.43
CA TYR A 172 -15.90 4.24 -3.68
C TYR A 172 -15.88 5.37 -2.65
N LEU A 173 -14.73 5.64 -2.00
CA LEU A 173 -14.60 6.78 -1.09
C LEU A 173 -14.77 8.11 -1.82
N ILE A 174 -14.12 8.26 -2.96
CA ILE A 174 -14.16 9.50 -3.74
C ILE A 174 -15.57 9.72 -4.28
N GLU A 175 -16.19 8.69 -4.87
CA GLU A 175 -17.54 8.81 -5.44
C GLU A 175 -18.61 9.03 -4.37
N SER A 176 -18.50 8.38 -3.21
CA SER A 176 -19.44 8.63 -2.10
C SER A 176 -19.38 10.06 -1.58
N LEU A 177 -18.18 10.67 -1.56
CA LEU A 177 -18.00 12.08 -1.21
C LEU A 177 -18.57 13.01 -2.29
N LEU A 178 -18.29 12.75 -3.58
CA LEU A 178 -18.76 13.58 -4.70
C LEU A 178 -20.28 13.53 -4.88
N GLN A 179 -20.90 12.35 -4.62
CA GLN A 179 -22.33 12.15 -4.72
C GLN A 179 -23.09 12.44 -3.40
N LEU A 180 -22.36 12.90 -2.34
CA LEU A 180 -22.88 13.18 -1.01
C LEU A 180 -23.63 11.99 -0.36
N ARG A 181 -23.21 10.77 -0.71
CA ARG A 181 -23.74 9.52 -0.15
C ARG A 181 -23.03 9.18 1.16
N PHE A 182 -23.39 9.92 2.20
CA PHE A 182 -22.80 9.76 3.54
C PHE A 182 -23.14 8.42 4.20
N ASP A 183 -24.23 7.79 3.80
CA ASP A 183 -24.60 6.44 4.19
C ASP A 183 -23.54 5.43 3.75
N ILE A 184 -23.17 5.45 2.47
CA ILE A 184 -22.13 4.58 1.90
C ILE A 184 -20.76 4.95 2.46
N LEU A 185 -20.46 6.26 2.58
CA LEU A 185 -19.19 6.72 3.13
C LEU A 185 -18.95 6.21 4.56
N ALA A 186 -19.97 6.29 5.43
CA ALA A 186 -19.87 5.80 6.80
C ALA A 186 -19.64 4.28 6.86
N ASP A 187 -20.32 3.52 6.01
CA ASP A 187 -20.16 2.08 5.89
C ASP A 187 -18.75 1.71 5.41
N LEU A 188 -18.25 2.35 4.33
CA LEU A 188 -16.89 2.17 3.82
C LEU A 188 -15.83 2.47 4.89
N LEU A 189 -15.97 3.58 5.61
CA LEU A 189 -15.04 3.95 6.68
C LEU A 189 -15.08 2.94 7.83
N SER A 190 -16.23 2.37 8.16
CA SER A 190 -16.34 1.35 9.20
C SER A 190 -15.67 0.03 8.82
N HIS A 191 -15.69 -0.37 7.55
CA HIS A 191 -14.96 -1.54 7.03
C HIS A 191 -13.46 -1.27 6.91
N MET A 192 -13.08 -0.06 6.57
CA MET A 192 -11.68 0.33 6.33
C MET A 192 -10.90 0.63 7.62
N PHE A 193 -11.59 1.01 8.71
CA PHE A 193 -10.95 1.52 9.92
C PHE A 193 -9.96 0.52 10.53
N MET A 194 -10.37 -0.72 10.79
CA MET A 194 -9.50 -1.72 11.42
C MET A 194 -8.32 -2.12 10.52
N PRO A 195 -8.51 -2.47 9.23
CA PRO A 195 -7.37 -2.78 8.36
C PRO A 195 -6.41 -1.58 8.18
N ALA A 196 -6.93 -0.35 8.05
CA ALA A 196 -6.08 0.83 7.98
C ALA A 196 -5.31 1.08 9.28
N LEU A 197 -5.94 0.89 10.44
CA LEU A 197 -5.31 1.05 11.75
C LEU A 197 -4.23 -0.02 11.97
N ALA A 198 -4.45 -1.27 11.57
CA ALA A 198 -3.46 -2.34 11.66
C ALA A 198 -2.16 -1.98 10.92
N LEU A 199 -2.29 -1.44 9.71
CA LEU A 199 -1.16 -0.94 8.91
C LEU A 199 -0.55 0.34 9.50
N ALA A 200 -1.38 1.21 10.07
CA ALA A 200 -0.95 2.50 10.59
C ALA A 200 -0.14 2.40 11.89
N ILE A 201 -0.42 1.44 12.77
CA ILE A 201 0.25 1.33 14.08
C ILE A 201 1.77 1.22 13.94
N PRO A 202 2.35 0.22 13.25
CA PRO A 202 3.80 0.14 13.13
C PRO A 202 4.38 1.31 12.32
N LEU A 203 3.70 1.76 11.29
CA LEU A 203 4.14 2.91 10.49
C LEU A 203 4.14 4.20 11.32
N SER A 204 3.17 4.42 12.19
CA SER A 204 3.10 5.58 13.08
C SER A 204 4.30 5.65 14.02
N ALA A 205 4.77 4.51 14.50
CA ALA A 205 5.93 4.46 15.38
C ALA A 205 7.24 4.80 14.64
N VAL A 206 7.39 4.38 13.37
CA VAL A 206 8.53 4.80 12.52
C VAL A 206 8.52 6.32 12.32
N ILE A 207 7.35 6.90 12.00
CA ILE A 207 7.18 8.35 11.83
C ILE A 207 7.47 9.09 13.14
N ALA A 208 6.92 8.60 14.26
CA ALA A 208 7.13 9.21 15.57
C ALA A 208 8.60 9.24 15.97
N GLN A 209 9.32 8.14 15.76
CA GLN A 209 10.73 8.02 16.10
C GLN A 209 11.59 9.02 15.32
N LEU A 210 11.43 9.08 13.99
CA LEU A 210 12.22 10.00 13.17
C LEU A 210 11.86 11.46 13.45
N LEU A 211 10.57 11.79 13.54
CA LEU A 211 10.15 13.17 13.81
C LEU A 211 10.60 13.63 15.19
N LYS A 212 10.51 12.78 16.23
CA LYS A 212 11.03 13.09 17.58
C LYS A 212 12.53 13.33 17.56
N GLN A 213 13.30 12.52 16.81
CA GLN A 213 14.73 12.72 16.65
C GLN A 213 15.04 14.05 15.95
N SER A 214 14.40 14.34 14.81
CA SER A 214 14.59 15.60 14.08
C SER A 214 14.20 16.82 14.90
N LEU A 215 13.11 16.73 15.69
CA LEU A 215 12.73 17.78 16.62
C LEU A 215 13.80 17.98 17.70
N LYS A 216 14.35 16.91 18.26
CA LYS A 216 15.43 16.99 19.26
C LYS A 216 16.65 17.70 18.71
N GLU A 217 17.08 17.39 17.50
CA GLU A 217 18.21 18.05 16.83
C GLU A 217 17.91 19.54 16.58
N THR A 218 16.74 19.85 16.03
CA THR A 218 16.30 21.22 15.73
C THR A 218 16.20 22.09 16.99
N MET A 219 15.74 21.54 18.12
CA MET A 219 15.59 22.26 19.38
C MET A 219 16.91 22.74 20.00
N HIS A 220 18.06 22.29 19.48
CA HIS A 220 19.39 22.76 19.90
C HIS A 220 19.98 23.89 19.04
N LEU A 221 19.28 24.32 17.98
CA LEU A 221 19.75 25.36 17.09
C LEU A 221 19.60 26.79 17.70
N ASP A 222 20.49 27.70 17.32
CA ASP A 222 20.58 29.05 17.92
C ASP A 222 19.29 29.86 17.78
N TYR A 223 18.57 29.74 16.65
CA TYR A 223 17.33 30.48 16.45
C TYR A 223 16.20 30.02 17.39
N ILE A 224 16.24 28.77 17.83
CA ILE A 224 15.31 28.25 18.86
C ILE A 224 15.63 28.88 20.23
N THR A 225 16.92 29.01 20.55
CA THR A 225 17.34 29.69 21.76
C THR A 225 16.91 31.15 21.75
N LEU A 226 17.03 31.84 20.59
CA LEU A 226 16.55 33.21 20.42
C LEU A 226 15.01 33.29 20.62
N ALA A 227 14.23 32.38 20.06
CA ALA A 227 12.77 32.33 20.25
C ALA A 227 12.39 32.19 21.73
N ARG A 228 13.13 31.38 22.50
CA ARG A 228 12.93 31.24 23.97
C ARG A 228 13.26 32.53 24.70
N THR A 229 14.36 33.23 24.37
CA THR A 229 14.72 34.52 25.00
C THR A 229 13.72 35.62 24.66
N GLN A 230 13.00 35.50 23.53
CA GLN A 230 11.89 36.41 23.18
C GLN A 230 10.59 36.09 23.98
N GLY A 231 10.60 35.12 24.87
CA GLY A 231 9.46 34.78 25.73
C GLY A 231 8.40 33.88 25.08
N TYR A 232 8.72 33.21 23.98
CA TYR A 232 7.77 32.27 23.37
C TYR A 232 7.54 31.05 24.29
N SER A 233 6.29 30.64 24.44
CA SER A 233 5.95 29.41 25.16
C SER A 233 6.55 28.17 24.46
N GLU A 234 6.91 27.14 25.21
CA GLU A 234 7.54 25.92 24.66
C GLU A 234 6.71 25.27 23.55
N SER A 235 5.38 25.25 23.69
CA SER A 235 4.49 24.76 22.64
C SER A 235 4.58 25.57 21.35
N LYS A 236 4.71 26.91 21.47
CA LYS A 236 4.89 27.80 20.30
C LYS A 236 6.26 27.58 19.66
N VAL A 237 7.30 27.39 20.47
CA VAL A 237 8.65 27.06 19.99
C VAL A 237 8.64 25.76 19.21
N ILE A 238 8.02 24.69 19.75
CA ILE A 238 7.94 23.38 19.07
C ILE A 238 7.13 23.48 17.77
N LEU A 239 5.90 24.02 17.81
CA LEU A 239 4.98 23.94 16.68
C LEU A 239 5.30 24.95 15.58
N ARG A 240 5.81 26.13 15.92
CA ARG A 240 5.99 27.22 14.96
C ARG A 240 7.43 27.39 14.50
N GLU A 241 8.40 27.14 15.38
CA GLU A 241 9.79 27.37 15.07
C GLU A 241 10.54 26.06 14.74
N ALA A 242 10.33 24.98 15.49
CA ALA A 242 11.07 23.74 15.30
C ALA A 242 10.43 22.81 14.26
N LEU A 243 9.12 22.58 14.32
CA LEU A 243 8.40 21.60 13.50
C LEU A 243 8.56 21.82 11.99
N PRO A 244 8.49 23.05 11.44
CA PRO A 244 8.62 23.27 10.00
C PRO A 244 9.96 22.79 9.43
N ASN A 245 11.03 22.84 10.21
CA ASN A 245 12.34 22.36 9.82
C ASN A 245 12.51 20.86 10.12
N ALA A 246 12.01 20.40 11.27
CA ALA A 246 12.13 19.01 11.70
C ALA A 246 11.28 18.04 10.86
N VAL A 247 10.21 18.51 10.21
CA VAL A 247 9.34 17.66 9.40
C VAL A 247 9.96 17.25 8.06
N LEU A 248 10.92 17.99 7.52
CA LEU A 248 11.48 17.77 6.19
C LEU A 248 12.07 16.34 6.02
N PRO A 249 12.95 15.83 6.92
CA PRO A 249 13.42 14.46 6.82
C PRO A 249 12.29 13.42 6.94
N THR A 250 11.28 13.73 7.77
CA THR A 250 10.13 12.85 7.99
C THR A 250 9.25 12.74 6.74
N LEU A 251 9.06 13.82 5.98
CA LEU A 251 8.32 13.78 4.71
C LEU A 251 8.97 12.85 3.69
N THR A 252 10.30 12.86 3.61
CA THR A 252 11.02 11.92 2.74
C THR A 252 10.80 10.47 3.16
N LEU A 253 10.88 10.19 4.47
CA LEU A 253 10.59 8.87 5.01
C LEU A 253 9.15 8.43 4.71
N ILE A 254 8.17 9.30 4.94
CA ILE A 254 6.74 9.04 4.66
C ILE A 254 6.56 8.58 3.21
N GLY A 255 7.21 9.24 2.26
CA GLY A 255 7.15 8.86 0.86
C GLY A 255 7.69 7.46 0.58
N VAL A 256 8.86 7.14 1.13
CA VAL A 256 9.46 5.79 1.02
C VAL A 256 8.56 4.75 1.68
N GLN A 257 8.04 5.03 2.87
CA GLN A 257 7.16 4.12 3.62
C GLN A 257 5.82 3.89 2.91
N PHE A 258 5.28 4.89 2.22
CA PHE A 258 4.06 4.71 1.43
C PHE A 258 4.25 3.67 0.32
N THR A 259 5.42 3.65 -0.30
CA THR A 259 5.75 2.65 -1.31
C THR A 259 5.78 1.23 -0.74
N PHE A 260 6.36 1.05 0.45
CA PHE A 260 6.36 -0.24 1.15
C PHE A 260 4.98 -0.62 1.66
N LEU A 261 4.18 0.36 2.08
CA LEU A 261 2.83 0.13 2.58
C LEU A 261 1.93 -0.56 1.54
N ILE A 262 1.99 -0.14 0.27
CA ILE A 262 1.20 -0.76 -0.81
C ILE A 262 1.52 -2.25 -0.96
N GLY A 263 2.79 -2.66 -0.81
CA GLY A 263 3.16 -4.08 -0.78
C GLY A 263 2.75 -4.79 0.51
N GLY A 264 2.73 -4.07 1.64
CA GLY A 264 2.37 -4.59 2.96
C GLY A 264 0.86 -4.82 3.14
N THR A 265 0.01 -4.18 2.31
CA THR A 265 -1.44 -4.39 2.42
C THR A 265 -1.89 -5.83 2.16
N VAL A 266 -1.12 -6.62 1.42
CA VAL A 266 -1.49 -7.95 0.91
C VAL A 266 -2.01 -8.87 2.03
N ILE A 267 -1.27 -8.99 3.13
CA ILE A 267 -1.65 -9.87 4.24
C ILE A 267 -2.84 -9.31 5.00
N VAL A 268 -2.89 -8.00 5.20
CA VAL A 268 -3.98 -7.31 5.90
C VAL A 268 -5.26 -7.37 5.07
N GLU A 269 -5.21 -7.13 3.76
CA GLU A 269 -6.36 -7.32 2.86
C GLU A 269 -6.89 -8.74 2.94
N ARG A 270 -6.00 -9.75 2.98
CA ARG A 270 -6.42 -11.16 3.14
C ARG A 270 -7.09 -11.41 4.48
N LEU A 271 -6.52 -10.89 5.57
CA LEU A 271 -7.05 -11.04 6.92
C LEU A 271 -8.48 -10.51 7.05
N PHE A 272 -8.72 -9.32 6.48
CA PHE A 272 -10.03 -8.66 6.53
C PHE A 272 -10.93 -9.01 5.33
N SER A 273 -10.54 -9.95 4.47
CA SER A 273 -11.23 -10.24 3.20
C SER A 273 -11.54 -8.96 2.40
N TYR A 274 -10.63 -7.99 2.49
CA TYR A 274 -10.78 -6.70 1.82
C TYR A 274 -10.53 -6.85 0.32
N GLU A 275 -11.41 -6.33 -0.50
CA GLU A 275 -11.45 -6.60 -1.93
C GLU A 275 -10.41 -5.79 -2.74
N GLY A 276 -9.13 -5.85 -2.35
CA GLY A 276 -8.02 -5.19 -3.01
C GLY A 276 -7.18 -6.09 -3.91
N LEU A 277 -6.11 -5.49 -4.46
CA LEU A 277 -5.12 -6.19 -5.30
C LEU A 277 -4.34 -7.26 -4.54
N GLY A 278 -4.03 -7.00 -3.25
CA GLY A 278 -3.27 -7.94 -2.43
C GLY A 278 -4.04 -9.22 -2.17
N ASN A 279 -5.33 -9.12 -1.80
CA ASN A 279 -6.19 -10.29 -1.63
C ASN A 279 -6.33 -11.06 -2.94
N MET A 280 -6.54 -10.36 -4.07
CA MET A 280 -6.60 -10.98 -5.40
C MET A 280 -5.27 -11.65 -5.79
N ALA A 281 -4.12 -11.10 -5.38
CA ALA A 281 -2.81 -11.72 -5.63
C ALA A 281 -2.67 -13.07 -4.93
N ILE A 282 -3.11 -13.17 -3.68
CA ILE A 282 -3.10 -14.44 -2.93
C ILE A 282 -3.99 -15.48 -3.63
N ASP A 283 -5.21 -15.11 -4.02
CA ASP A 283 -6.11 -15.99 -4.74
C ASP A 283 -5.53 -16.43 -6.09
N ALA A 284 -4.89 -15.52 -6.83
CA ALA A 284 -4.22 -15.85 -8.08
C ALA A 284 -3.08 -16.87 -7.88
N VAL A 285 -2.29 -16.74 -6.80
CA VAL A 285 -1.21 -17.68 -6.47
C VAL A 285 -1.76 -19.03 -6.06
N ILE A 286 -2.78 -19.08 -5.20
CA ILE A 286 -3.42 -20.34 -4.76
C ILE A 286 -4.01 -21.10 -5.95
N ASN A 287 -4.67 -20.38 -6.86
CA ASN A 287 -5.30 -20.94 -8.05
C ASN A 287 -4.32 -21.11 -9.24
N ARG A 288 -3.06 -20.72 -9.06
CA ARG A 288 -2.00 -20.75 -10.11
C ARG A 288 -2.42 -20.03 -11.40
N ASP A 289 -3.13 -18.93 -11.26
CA ASP A 289 -3.58 -18.10 -12.39
C ASP A 289 -2.42 -17.23 -12.89
N LEU A 290 -1.61 -17.81 -13.77
CA LEU A 290 -0.35 -17.20 -14.21
C LEU A 290 -0.53 -15.83 -14.89
N PRO A 291 -1.50 -15.63 -15.84
CA PRO A 291 -1.71 -14.32 -16.42
C PRO A 291 -2.11 -13.29 -15.38
N LEU A 292 -2.98 -13.65 -14.42
CA LEU A 292 -3.41 -12.75 -13.36
C LEU A 292 -2.26 -12.38 -12.42
N ILE A 293 -1.41 -13.34 -12.03
CA ILE A 293 -0.21 -13.07 -11.23
C ILE A 293 0.71 -12.08 -11.95
N GLN A 294 0.97 -12.29 -13.24
CA GLN A 294 1.81 -11.40 -14.05
C GLN A 294 1.25 -9.97 -14.09
N GLY A 295 -0.05 -9.85 -14.35
CA GLY A 295 -0.73 -8.55 -14.39
C GLY A 295 -0.66 -7.80 -13.06
N ILE A 296 -0.91 -8.49 -11.95
CA ILE A 296 -0.85 -7.90 -10.60
C ILE A 296 0.57 -7.45 -10.27
N VAL A 297 1.59 -8.27 -10.53
CA VAL A 297 3.00 -7.91 -10.23
C VAL A 297 3.45 -6.71 -11.04
N ILE A 298 3.09 -6.65 -12.33
CA ILE A 298 3.39 -5.47 -13.17
C ILE A 298 2.64 -4.24 -12.65
N MET A 299 1.38 -4.39 -12.22
CA MET A 299 0.63 -3.28 -11.65
C MET A 299 1.27 -2.77 -10.36
N PHE A 300 1.68 -3.65 -9.44
CA PHE A 300 2.43 -3.24 -8.24
C PHE A 300 3.74 -2.52 -8.60
N ALA A 301 4.49 -3.01 -9.58
CA ALA A 301 5.71 -2.36 -10.04
C ALA A 301 5.44 -0.97 -10.64
N LEU A 302 4.34 -0.83 -11.37
CA LEU A 302 3.91 0.46 -11.94
C LEU A 302 3.54 1.45 -10.83
N ILE A 303 2.70 1.02 -9.88
CA ILE A 303 2.30 1.84 -8.72
C ILE A 303 3.55 2.27 -7.94
N PHE A 304 4.42 1.31 -7.59
CA PHE A 304 5.68 1.57 -6.91
C PHE A 304 6.50 2.65 -7.63
N THR A 305 6.63 2.53 -8.94
CA THR A 305 7.42 3.47 -9.74
C THR A 305 6.78 4.85 -9.81
N VAL A 306 5.45 4.92 -9.97
CA VAL A 306 4.70 6.18 -9.99
C VAL A 306 4.78 6.87 -8.64
N VAL A 307 4.55 6.15 -7.54
CA VAL A 307 4.62 6.69 -6.17
C VAL A 307 6.01 7.22 -5.87
N ASN A 308 7.08 6.48 -6.20
CA ASN A 308 8.45 6.97 -6.01
C ASN A 308 8.71 8.27 -6.78
N ARG A 309 8.19 8.41 -8.00
CA ARG A 309 8.30 9.66 -8.76
C ARG A 309 7.53 10.81 -8.14
N LEU A 310 6.34 10.55 -7.61
CA LEU A 310 5.59 11.58 -6.87
C LEU A 310 6.33 12.03 -5.61
N VAL A 311 6.97 11.09 -4.90
CA VAL A 311 7.81 11.36 -3.74
C VAL A 311 9.02 12.21 -4.13
N ASP A 312 9.76 11.83 -5.20
CA ASP A 312 10.90 12.59 -5.72
C ASP A 312 10.49 14.03 -6.08
N LEU A 313 9.36 14.20 -6.77
CA LEU A 313 8.82 15.51 -7.14
C LEU A 313 8.44 16.33 -5.90
N THR A 314 7.75 15.73 -4.94
CA THR A 314 7.38 16.39 -3.68
C THR A 314 8.63 16.87 -2.92
N TYR A 315 9.66 16.02 -2.85
CA TYR A 315 10.92 16.35 -2.23
C TYR A 315 11.63 17.50 -2.95
N ALA A 316 11.68 17.49 -4.28
CA ALA A 316 12.26 18.57 -5.07
C ALA A 316 11.52 19.91 -4.89
N MET A 317 10.19 19.87 -4.70
CA MET A 317 9.37 21.06 -4.44
C MET A 317 9.59 21.64 -3.04
N LEU A 318 9.79 20.77 -2.04
CA LEU A 318 9.93 21.16 -0.63
C LEU A 318 11.37 21.55 -0.25
N ASN A 319 12.37 21.15 -1.02
CA ASN A 319 13.77 21.45 -0.76
C ASN A 319 14.35 22.41 -1.82
N PRO A 320 14.33 23.75 -1.59
CA PRO A 320 14.81 24.74 -2.55
C PRO A 320 16.29 24.61 -2.89
N ARG A 321 17.09 23.96 -2.02
CA ARG A 321 18.54 23.78 -2.23
C ARG A 321 18.86 22.82 -3.39
N LEU A 322 17.95 21.95 -3.75
CA LEU A 322 18.11 21.01 -4.89
C LEU A 322 17.68 21.62 -6.23
N ARG A 323 17.02 22.78 -6.22
CA ARG A 323 16.55 23.45 -7.44
C ARG A 323 17.66 24.22 -8.17
N ASN A 324 18.80 24.42 -7.53
CA ASN A 324 19.92 25.22 -8.02
C ASN A 324 21.22 24.41 -8.19
N GLY A 325 21.13 23.05 -8.24
CA GLY A 325 22.25 22.15 -8.50
C GLY A 325 22.12 21.38 -9.81
#